data_e844d51f4791b6241fe594a5a523c337
#
_entry.id   e844d51f4791b6241fe594a5a523c337
#
_cell.length_a   1.000
_cell.length_b   1.000
_cell.length_c   1.000
_cell.angle_alpha   90.00
_cell.angle_beta   90.00
_cell.angle_gamma   90.00
#
_symmetry.space_group_name_H-M   'P 1'
#
loop_
_entity.id
_entity.type
_entity.pdbx_description
1 polymer ?
#
loop_
_entity_poly.entity_id
_entity_poly.type
_entity_poly.pdbx_seq_one_letter_code
_entity_poly.pdbx_strand_id
1 'polypeptide(L)'
;PQRRGRGKARATMELIEACHEILTEIQPASVRAVCYRLFTIGLIPDMSKGSTNKVSTQLVWARESKVIPWNWIVDETREAECITAWSDPDEIIRAAVNGYRRDRWQEQEYRVEVWSEKGTVRGTLAPVLNELGVTFRVMHGFASATAINDIAEMSNGIDKQVIALYVGDFDPSGMCMSEVDLPERLERYGGDVALERVALLASDTP
;
A
#
# COMPACT_ATOMS: atom_id res chain seq x y z
N PRO A 1 -8.53 -10.15 44.01
CA PRO A 1 -7.22 -9.53 44.13
C PRO A 1 -6.63 -9.28 42.76
N GLN A 2 -6.70 -8.02 42.29
CA GLN A 2 -6.07 -7.61 41.05
C GLN A 2 -4.54 -7.72 41.25
N ARG A 3 -3.87 -8.55 40.45
CA ARG A 3 -2.42 -8.57 40.36
C ARG A 3 -1.99 -7.20 39.82
N ARG A 4 -1.35 -6.37 40.65
CA ARG A 4 -0.59 -5.20 40.22
C ARG A 4 0.49 -5.69 39.25
N GLY A 5 0.29 -5.45 37.95
CA GLY A 5 1.28 -5.78 36.93
C GLY A 5 2.57 -4.98 37.21
N ARG A 6 3.72 -5.66 37.18
CA ARG A 6 5.03 -4.97 37.10
C ARG A 6 4.99 -4.03 35.90
N GLY A 7 5.32 -2.76 36.11
CA GLY A 7 5.45 -1.77 35.04
C GLY A 7 6.37 -2.30 33.94
N LYS A 8 6.11 -1.90 32.68
CA LYS A 8 6.97 -2.29 31.55
C LYS A 8 8.40 -1.78 31.77
N ALA A 9 9.37 -2.57 31.31
CA ALA A 9 10.79 -2.18 31.36
C ALA A 9 10.99 -0.88 30.56
N ARG A 10 11.92 -0.02 31.00
CA ARG A 10 12.22 1.28 30.40
C ARG A 10 12.42 1.21 28.88
N ALA A 11 13.24 0.25 28.40
CA ALA A 11 13.46 0.03 26.97
C ALA A 11 12.19 -0.29 26.18
N THR A 12 11.19 -0.92 26.81
CA THR A 12 9.90 -1.21 26.18
C THR A 12 9.06 0.06 26.06
N MET A 13 9.11 0.93 27.04
CA MET A 13 8.40 2.21 26.99
C MET A 13 9.02 3.15 25.93
N GLU A 14 10.34 3.20 25.86
CA GLU A 14 11.06 3.94 24.81
C GLU A 14 10.70 3.44 23.40
N LEU A 15 10.57 2.13 23.21
CA LEU A 15 10.11 1.55 21.94
C LEU A 15 8.66 1.97 21.60
N ILE A 16 7.76 1.96 22.59
CA ILE A 16 6.36 2.36 22.39
C ILE A 16 6.27 3.85 22.04
N GLU A 17 7.04 4.68 22.72
CA GLU A 17 7.11 6.11 22.48
C GLU A 17 7.59 6.42 21.04
N ALA A 18 8.65 5.76 20.59
CA ALA A 18 9.12 5.85 19.21
C ALA A 18 8.07 5.36 18.19
N CYS A 19 7.36 4.27 18.51
CA CYS A 19 6.24 3.82 17.66
C CYS A 19 5.12 4.86 17.57
N HIS A 20 4.80 5.53 18.67
CA HIS A 20 3.79 6.58 18.70
C HIS A 20 4.22 7.79 17.84
N GLU A 21 5.46 8.24 17.97
CA GLU A 21 6.02 9.34 17.16
C GLU A 21 5.97 9.00 15.67
N ILE A 22 6.46 7.81 15.29
CA ILE A 22 6.43 7.34 13.90
C ILE A 22 4.99 7.32 13.38
N LEU A 23 4.06 6.75 14.12
CA LEU A 23 2.65 6.68 13.70
C LEU A 23 1.99 8.05 13.63
N THR A 24 2.40 9.01 14.43
CA THR A 24 1.91 10.40 14.30
C THR A 24 2.21 10.98 12.93
N GLU A 25 3.33 10.59 12.31
CA GLU A 25 3.74 11.07 10.99
C GLU A 25 3.10 10.28 9.84
N ILE A 26 2.99 8.93 9.98
CA ILE A 26 2.69 8.04 8.84
C ILE A 26 1.32 7.35 8.91
N GLN A 27 0.49 7.65 9.91
CA GLN A 27 -0.83 7.02 10.06
C GLN A 27 -1.78 7.32 8.89
N PRO A 28 -2.65 6.35 8.49
CA PRO A 28 -2.68 4.98 8.97
C PRO A 28 -1.59 4.14 8.32
N ALA A 29 -0.96 3.23 9.08
CA ALA A 29 0.15 2.42 8.59
C ALA A 29 0.07 0.97 9.05
N SER A 30 0.69 0.05 8.30
CA SER A 30 0.82 -1.34 8.73
C SER A 30 1.89 -1.48 9.81
N VAL A 31 1.78 -2.53 10.66
CA VAL A 31 2.82 -2.87 11.64
C VAL A 31 4.19 -3.02 10.97
N ARG A 32 4.22 -3.52 9.74
CA ARG A 32 5.46 -3.70 8.98
C ARG A 32 6.10 -2.36 8.62
N ALA A 33 5.33 -1.37 8.23
CA ALA A 33 5.81 -0.01 7.94
C ALA A 33 6.46 0.64 9.20
N VAL A 34 5.82 0.47 10.36
CA VAL A 34 6.40 0.93 11.64
C VAL A 34 7.73 0.23 11.93
N CYS A 35 7.80 -1.10 11.70
CA CYS A 35 9.05 -1.85 11.88
C CYS A 35 10.17 -1.33 10.97
N TYR A 36 9.90 -1.02 9.70
CA TYR A 36 10.91 -0.44 8.80
C TYR A 36 11.44 0.90 9.30
N ARG A 37 10.57 1.78 9.78
CA ARG A 37 11.00 3.07 10.37
C ARG A 37 11.86 2.86 11.62
N LEU A 38 11.45 1.95 12.52
CA LEU A 38 12.23 1.61 13.72
C LEU A 38 13.61 1.03 13.36
N PHE A 39 13.69 0.21 12.31
CA PHE A 39 14.96 -0.32 11.82
C PHE A 39 15.86 0.80 11.27
N THR A 40 15.29 1.70 10.46
CA THR A 40 16.04 2.82 9.88
C THR A 40 16.65 3.74 10.95
N ILE A 41 15.96 3.97 12.06
CA ILE A 41 16.47 4.78 13.18
C ILE A 41 17.30 3.95 14.20
N GLY A 42 17.53 2.66 13.93
CA GLY A 42 18.38 1.79 14.73
C GLY A 42 17.79 1.30 16.06
N LEU A 43 16.47 1.45 16.26
CA LEU A 43 15.79 0.99 17.49
C LEU A 43 15.46 -0.51 17.49
N ILE A 44 15.44 -1.14 16.33
CA ILE A 44 15.44 -2.61 16.21
C ILE A 44 16.64 -3.05 15.37
N PRO A 45 17.27 -4.20 15.69
CA PRO A 45 18.53 -4.60 15.07
C PRO A 45 18.35 -5.13 13.64
N ASP A 46 17.17 -5.64 13.31
CA ASP A 46 16.87 -6.29 12.05
C ASP A 46 15.35 -6.40 11.81
N MET A 47 14.98 -6.82 10.60
CA MET A 47 13.58 -7.09 10.19
C MET A 47 13.20 -8.57 10.35
N SER A 48 13.92 -9.34 11.19
CA SER A 48 13.61 -10.73 11.47
C SER A 48 12.21 -10.89 12.10
N LYS A 49 11.64 -12.08 11.96
CA LYS A 49 10.36 -12.43 12.58
C LYS A 49 10.37 -12.23 14.10
N GLY A 50 11.53 -12.42 14.75
CA GLY A 50 11.68 -12.19 16.19
C GLY A 50 11.58 -10.71 16.56
N SER A 51 12.27 -9.83 15.83
CA SER A 51 12.25 -8.38 16.05
C SER A 51 10.89 -7.79 15.73
N THR A 52 10.31 -8.14 14.58
CA THR A 52 8.98 -7.63 14.18
C THR A 52 7.85 -8.12 15.09
N ASN A 53 7.89 -9.36 15.59
CA ASN A 53 6.93 -9.86 16.56
C ASN A 53 7.00 -9.10 17.91
N LYS A 54 8.20 -8.72 18.36
CA LYS A 54 8.33 -7.88 19.57
C LYS A 54 7.62 -6.54 19.39
N VAL A 55 7.86 -5.86 18.28
CA VAL A 55 7.18 -4.59 17.95
C VAL A 55 5.66 -4.79 17.89
N SER A 56 5.19 -5.80 17.15
CA SER A 56 3.77 -6.13 17.04
C SER A 56 3.11 -6.32 18.41
N THR A 57 3.74 -7.09 19.31
CA THR A 57 3.22 -7.31 20.66
C THR A 57 3.13 -6.00 21.47
N GLN A 58 4.11 -5.11 21.34
CA GLN A 58 4.06 -3.81 22.04
C GLN A 58 3.01 -2.88 21.45
N LEU A 59 2.81 -2.89 20.13
CA LEU A 59 1.77 -2.13 19.46
C LEU A 59 0.36 -2.61 19.83
N VAL A 60 0.16 -3.92 20.01
CA VAL A 60 -1.11 -4.45 20.55
C VAL A 60 -1.38 -3.88 21.95
N TRP A 61 -0.39 -4.01 22.85
CA TRP A 61 -0.53 -3.48 24.20
C TRP A 61 -0.78 -1.95 24.21
N ALA A 62 -0.08 -1.19 23.38
CA ALA A 62 -0.21 0.26 23.31
C ALA A 62 -1.63 0.68 22.86
N ARG A 63 -2.24 -0.06 21.94
CA ARG A 63 -3.64 0.16 21.51
C ARG A 63 -4.63 -0.21 22.61
N GLU A 64 -4.48 -1.36 23.25
CA GLU A 64 -5.31 -1.80 24.36
C GLU A 64 -5.22 -0.83 25.55
N SER A 65 -4.05 -0.25 25.80
CA SER A 65 -3.81 0.76 26.84
C SER A 65 -4.18 2.19 26.42
N LYS A 66 -4.73 2.38 25.20
CA LYS A 66 -5.14 3.68 24.64
C LYS A 66 -3.99 4.70 24.48
N VAL A 67 -2.74 4.22 24.41
CA VAL A 67 -1.57 5.06 24.11
C VAL A 67 -1.52 5.37 22.62
N ILE A 68 -1.90 4.40 21.78
CA ILE A 68 -2.00 4.54 20.32
C ILE A 68 -3.46 4.29 19.91
N PRO A 69 -4.08 5.16 19.10
CA PRO A 69 -5.42 4.94 18.58
C PRO A 69 -5.49 3.69 17.69
N TRP A 70 -6.61 2.95 17.73
CA TRP A 70 -6.77 1.73 16.94
C TRP A 70 -6.69 1.97 15.43
N ASN A 71 -7.23 3.06 14.95
CA ASN A 71 -7.27 3.44 13.54
C ASN A 71 -5.92 3.90 12.95
N TRP A 72 -4.89 4.05 13.78
CA TRP A 72 -3.54 4.38 13.29
C TRP A 72 -2.81 3.19 12.68
N ILE A 73 -3.26 1.96 12.98
CA ILE A 73 -2.68 0.74 12.46
C ILE A 73 -3.73 -0.03 11.67
N VAL A 74 -3.40 -0.36 10.43
CA VAL A 74 -4.25 -1.13 9.52
C VAL A 74 -3.66 -2.51 9.25
N ASP A 75 -4.52 -3.52 9.10
CA ASP A 75 -4.16 -4.85 8.60
C ASP A 75 -4.75 -5.00 7.19
N GLU A 76 -3.97 -4.61 6.19
CA GLU A 76 -4.39 -4.62 4.79
C GLU A 76 -4.73 -6.03 4.26
N THR A 77 -4.39 -7.08 5.01
CA THR A 77 -4.57 -8.47 4.58
C THR A 77 -5.84 -9.12 5.14
N ARG A 78 -6.58 -8.44 6.01
CA ARG A 78 -7.73 -9.00 6.76
C ARG A 78 -8.93 -8.06 6.80
N GLU A 79 -9.21 -7.39 5.69
CA GLU A 79 -10.47 -6.64 5.56
C GLU A 79 -11.64 -7.63 5.46
N ALA A 80 -12.70 -7.38 6.22
CA ALA A 80 -13.91 -8.15 6.12
C ALA A 80 -14.63 -7.79 4.80
N GLU A 81 -14.91 -8.78 3.97
CA GLU A 81 -15.78 -8.60 2.81
C GLU A 81 -17.24 -8.54 3.30
N CYS A 82 -17.83 -7.36 3.25
CA CYS A 82 -19.24 -7.17 3.52
C CYS A 82 -19.99 -6.86 2.23
N ILE A 83 -21.12 -7.53 2.02
CA ILE A 83 -22.05 -7.13 0.95
C ILE A 83 -22.58 -5.76 1.32
N THR A 84 -22.41 -4.80 0.42
CA THR A 84 -22.97 -3.45 0.60
C THR A 84 -24.50 -3.54 0.62
N ALA A 85 -25.10 -3.20 1.75
CA ALA A 85 -26.55 -3.16 1.91
C ALA A 85 -26.97 -1.75 2.31
N TRP A 86 -28.12 -1.33 1.83
CA TRP A 86 -28.70 -0.02 2.07
C TRP A 86 -30.03 -0.18 2.80
N SER A 87 -30.34 0.66 3.74
CA SER A 87 -31.59 0.59 4.51
C SER A 87 -32.79 1.10 3.70
N ASP A 88 -32.53 2.02 2.76
CA ASP A 88 -33.56 2.58 1.85
C ASP A 88 -32.93 3.09 0.54
N PRO A 89 -33.76 3.34 -0.51
CA PRO A 89 -33.26 3.87 -1.80
C PRO A 89 -32.63 5.27 -1.69
N ASP A 90 -33.06 6.12 -0.76
CA ASP A 90 -32.51 7.46 -0.61
C ASP A 90 -31.08 7.42 -0.06
N GLU A 91 -30.77 6.41 0.74
CA GLU A 91 -29.42 6.21 1.26
C GLU A 91 -28.43 5.89 0.14
N ILE A 92 -28.80 5.04 -0.82
CA ILE A 92 -27.94 4.74 -1.98
C ILE A 92 -27.77 5.96 -2.88
N ILE A 93 -28.83 6.78 -3.05
CA ILE A 93 -28.76 8.02 -3.83
C ILE A 93 -27.79 9.01 -3.17
N ARG A 94 -27.91 9.21 -1.86
CA ARG A 94 -26.99 10.07 -1.08
C ARG A 94 -25.55 9.58 -1.17
N ALA A 95 -25.31 8.27 -1.06
CA ALA A 95 -23.99 7.70 -1.20
C ALA A 95 -23.42 7.89 -2.60
N ALA A 96 -24.23 7.71 -3.64
CA ALA A 96 -23.84 7.94 -5.03
C ALA A 96 -23.44 9.41 -5.27
N VAL A 97 -24.22 10.37 -4.77
CA VAL A 97 -23.91 11.80 -4.87
C VAL A 97 -22.61 12.13 -4.13
N ASN A 98 -22.44 11.63 -2.92
CA ASN A 98 -21.23 11.85 -2.11
C ASN A 98 -20.00 11.15 -2.68
N GLY A 99 -20.20 10.00 -3.35
CA GLY A 99 -19.15 9.22 -4.01
C GLY A 99 -18.79 9.73 -5.39
N TYR A 100 -19.60 10.62 -5.99
CA TYR A 100 -19.33 11.10 -7.33
C TYR A 100 -17.96 11.78 -7.41
N ARG A 101 -17.17 11.33 -8.37
CA ARG A 101 -15.91 11.96 -8.76
C ARG A 101 -15.90 12.09 -10.28
N ARG A 102 -15.57 13.29 -10.77
CA ARG A 102 -15.37 13.46 -12.21
C ARG A 102 -14.14 12.65 -12.64
N ASP A 103 -14.29 11.84 -13.67
CA ASP A 103 -13.15 11.19 -14.30
C ASP A 103 -12.29 12.25 -15.00
N ARG A 104 -11.13 12.55 -14.42
CA ARG A 104 -10.19 13.55 -14.94
C ARG A 104 -9.42 13.04 -16.16
N TRP A 105 -9.44 11.73 -16.39
CA TRP A 105 -8.73 11.07 -17.48
C TRP A 105 -9.59 10.95 -18.75
N GLN A 106 -10.88 11.26 -18.67
CA GLN A 106 -11.80 11.12 -19.79
C GLN A 106 -11.39 11.95 -21.03
N GLU A 107 -10.86 13.16 -20.79
CA GLU A 107 -10.44 14.09 -21.85
C GLU A 107 -8.92 14.09 -22.09
N GLN A 108 -8.16 13.26 -21.37
CA GLN A 108 -6.71 13.15 -21.54
C GLN A 108 -6.36 12.19 -22.69
N GLU A 109 -5.24 12.43 -23.34
CA GLU A 109 -4.73 11.58 -24.43
C GLU A 109 -4.33 10.18 -23.96
N TYR A 110 -3.84 10.08 -22.73
CA TYR A 110 -3.39 8.84 -22.10
C TYR A 110 -4.21 8.53 -20.85
N ARG A 111 -4.21 7.25 -20.44
CA ARG A 111 -4.66 6.81 -19.12
C ARG A 111 -3.46 6.45 -18.27
N VAL A 112 -3.25 7.17 -17.18
CA VAL A 112 -2.14 6.88 -16.27
C VAL A 112 -2.59 5.97 -15.13
N GLU A 113 -1.80 4.94 -14.86
CA GLU A 113 -1.93 4.08 -13.68
C GLU A 113 -0.60 4.06 -12.92
N VAL A 114 -0.64 3.82 -11.61
CA VAL A 114 0.57 3.53 -10.82
C VAL A 114 0.56 2.07 -10.43
N TRP A 115 1.62 1.36 -10.76
CA TRP A 115 1.77 -0.06 -10.48
C TRP A 115 2.88 -0.30 -9.46
N SER A 116 2.70 -1.28 -8.59
CA SER A 116 3.73 -1.67 -7.62
C SER A 116 3.69 -3.16 -7.34
N GLU A 117 4.84 -3.74 -7.04
CA GLU A 117 4.91 -5.14 -6.58
C GLU A 117 4.13 -5.35 -5.29
N LYS A 118 4.19 -4.38 -4.37
CA LYS A 118 3.64 -4.47 -3.01
C LYS A 118 2.61 -3.38 -2.73
N GLY A 119 1.54 -3.74 -2.06
CA GLY A 119 0.50 -2.80 -1.63
C GLY A 119 0.96 -1.80 -0.55
N THR A 120 2.09 -2.04 0.10
CA THR A 120 2.59 -1.24 1.23
C THR A 120 2.90 0.22 0.89
N VAL A 121 3.21 0.52 -0.38
CA VAL A 121 3.47 1.89 -0.84
C VAL A 121 2.20 2.70 -1.08
N ARG A 122 1.03 2.03 -1.11
CA ARG A 122 -0.27 2.67 -1.36
C ARG A 122 -0.55 3.82 -0.39
N GLY A 123 -0.27 3.61 0.90
CA GLY A 123 -0.51 4.63 1.93
C GLY A 123 0.25 5.93 1.67
N THR A 124 1.50 5.83 1.24
CA THR A 124 2.35 6.98 0.90
C THR A 124 1.86 7.69 -0.36
N LEU A 125 1.39 6.94 -1.36
CA LEU A 125 0.96 7.49 -2.65
C LEU A 125 -0.50 7.95 -2.66
N ALA A 126 -1.35 7.44 -1.74
CA ALA A 126 -2.78 7.67 -1.71
C ALA A 126 -3.21 9.15 -1.81
N PRO A 127 -2.56 10.13 -1.14
CA PRO A 127 -2.94 11.54 -1.28
C PRO A 127 -2.89 12.01 -2.73
N VAL A 128 -1.80 11.72 -3.44
CA VAL A 128 -1.60 12.12 -4.85
C VAL A 128 -2.54 11.33 -5.77
N LEU A 129 -2.63 10.00 -5.57
CA LEU A 129 -3.49 9.14 -6.39
C LEU A 129 -4.96 9.55 -6.31
N ASN A 130 -5.44 9.85 -5.09
CA ASN A 130 -6.83 10.28 -4.87
C ASN A 130 -7.10 11.67 -5.43
N GLU A 131 -6.16 12.60 -5.30
CA GLU A 131 -6.28 13.94 -5.85
C GLU A 131 -6.39 13.92 -7.37
N LEU A 132 -5.55 13.13 -8.04
CA LEU A 132 -5.47 13.06 -9.49
C LEU A 132 -6.42 12.01 -10.10
N GLY A 133 -7.08 11.18 -9.29
CA GLY A 133 -7.93 10.09 -9.77
C GLY A 133 -7.14 8.99 -10.50
N VAL A 134 -5.90 8.72 -10.06
CA VAL A 134 -5.02 7.71 -10.66
C VAL A 134 -5.30 6.33 -10.08
N THR A 135 -5.45 5.34 -10.94
CA THR A 135 -5.62 3.93 -10.54
C THR A 135 -4.30 3.40 -9.96
N PHE A 136 -4.38 2.76 -8.79
CA PHE A 136 -3.26 2.03 -8.20
C PHE A 136 -3.45 0.53 -8.34
N ARG A 137 -2.45 -0.17 -8.90
CA ARG A 137 -2.49 -1.61 -9.12
C ARG A 137 -1.34 -2.32 -8.39
N VAL A 138 -1.67 -3.37 -7.65
CA VAL A 138 -0.67 -4.21 -6.97
C VAL A 138 -0.43 -5.46 -7.81
N MET A 139 0.82 -5.69 -8.17
CA MET A 139 1.22 -6.77 -9.08
C MET A 139 1.62 -8.07 -8.35
N HIS A 140 1.78 -8.04 -7.00
CA HIS A 140 2.09 -9.22 -6.18
C HIS A 140 3.18 -10.14 -6.76
N GLY A 141 4.42 -9.67 -6.81
CA GLY A 141 5.53 -10.42 -7.40
C GLY A 141 5.36 -10.55 -8.92
N PHE A 142 5.77 -11.70 -9.48
CA PHE A 142 5.49 -12.02 -10.89
C PHE A 142 3.99 -12.30 -11.04
N ALA A 143 3.23 -11.29 -11.44
CA ALA A 143 1.79 -11.39 -11.57
C ALA A 143 1.34 -12.63 -12.37
N SER A 144 0.20 -13.22 -12.03
CA SER A 144 -0.30 -14.41 -12.71
C SER A 144 -0.57 -14.15 -14.21
N ALA A 145 -0.54 -15.20 -15.03
CA ALA A 145 -0.88 -15.09 -16.45
C ALA A 145 -2.28 -14.48 -16.66
N THR A 146 -3.26 -14.87 -15.83
CA THR A 146 -4.60 -14.32 -15.86
C THR A 146 -4.60 -12.81 -15.60
N ALA A 147 -3.93 -12.35 -14.53
CA ALA A 147 -3.89 -10.93 -14.20
C ALA A 147 -3.28 -10.07 -15.33
N ILE A 148 -2.21 -10.56 -15.99
CA ILE A 148 -1.60 -9.85 -17.12
C ILE A 148 -2.51 -9.86 -18.34
N ASN A 149 -3.20 -10.99 -18.61
CA ASN A 149 -4.15 -11.07 -19.71
C ASN A 149 -5.33 -10.09 -19.49
N ASP A 150 -5.88 -10.05 -18.27
CA ASP A 150 -6.97 -9.13 -17.92
C ASP A 150 -6.56 -7.65 -18.13
N ILE A 151 -5.31 -7.32 -17.80
CA ILE A 151 -4.75 -5.99 -18.04
C ILE A 151 -4.62 -5.72 -19.55
N ALA A 152 -4.12 -6.67 -20.31
CA ALA A 152 -3.99 -6.54 -21.76
C ALA A 152 -5.37 -6.36 -22.43
N GLU A 153 -6.34 -7.17 -22.06
CA GLU A 153 -7.72 -7.03 -22.56
C GLU A 153 -8.35 -5.67 -22.18
N MET A 154 -8.14 -5.24 -20.92
CA MET A 154 -8.62 -3.95 -20.44
C MET A 154 -7.99 -2.80 -21.23
N SER A 155 -6.67 -2.83 -21.49
CA SER A 155 -5.96 -1.78 -22.23
C SER A 155 -6.46 -1.66 -23.67
N ASN A 156 -6.80 -2.78 -24.31
CA ASN A 156 -7.37 -2.81 -25.67
C ASN A 156 -8.85 -2.38 -25.70
N GLY A 157 -9.55 -2.46 -24.58
CA GLY A 157 -10.96 -2.04 -24.46
C GLY A 157 -11.17 -0.54 -24.30
N ILE A 158 -10.09 0.23 -24.10
CA ILE A 158 -10.14 1.68 -23.96
C ILE A 158 -9.45 2.34 -25.16
N ASP A 159 -10.04 3.43 -25.66
CA ASP A 159 -9.51 4.18 -26.82
C ASP A 159 -8.36 5.14 -26.39
N LYS A 160 -7.42 4.64 -25.59
CA LYS A 160 -6.27 5.39 -25.05
C LYS A 160 -5.17 4.46 -24.64
N GLN A 161 -3.94 4.83 -24.92
CA GLN A 161 -2.78 4.09 -24.39
C GLN A 161 -2.72 4.21 -22.87
N VAL A 162 -2.47 3.08 -22.19
CA VAL A 162 -2.22 3.04 -20.76
C VAL A 162 -0.74 3.31 -20.49
N ILE A 163 -0.44 4.31 -19.67
CA ILE A 163 0.90 4.57 -19.16
C ILE A 163 0.95 4.04 -17.70
N ALA A 164 1.71 3.00 -17.48
CA ALA A 164 1.89 2.38 -16.18
C ALA A 164 3.20 2.86 -15.54
N LEU A 165 3.09 3.73 -14.53
CA LEU A 165 4.23 4.22 -13.74
C LEU A 165 4.55 3.19 -12.65
N TYR A 166 5.69 2.51 -12.76
CA TYR A 166 6.07 1.42 -11.86
C TYR A 166 6.89 1.92 -10.67
N VAL A 167 6.44 1.56 -9.47
CA VAL A 167 7.11 1.83 -8.20
C VAL A 167 7.44 0.51 -7.51
N GLY A 168 8.72 0.19 -7.36
CA GLY A 168 9.14 -1.08 -6.75
C GLY A 168 10.54 -1.02 -6.18
N ASP A 169 10.91 -2.06 -5.40
CA ASP A 169 12.21 -2.17 -4.77
C ASP A 169 13.34 -2.18 -5.81
N PHE A 170 14.46 -1.57 -5.47
CA PHE A 170 15.67 -1.59 -6.31
C PHE A 170 16.49 -2.84 -5.98
N ASP A 171 15.98 -3.99 -6.41
CA ASP A 171 16.67 -5.28 -6.35
C ASP A 171 16.59 -6.03 -7.69
N PRO A 172 17.41 -7.06 -7.93
CA PRO A 172 17.43 -7.76 -9.21
C PRO A 172 16.08 -8.34 -9.63
N SER A 173 15.25 -8.77 -8.69
CA SER A 173 13.91 -9.32 -8.96
C SER A 173 12.94 -8.23 -9.39
N GLY A 174 12.88 -7.12 -8.65
CA GLY A 174 12.03 -5.97 -8.96
C GLY A 174 12.41 -5.30 -10.29
N MET A 175 13.71 -5.23 -10.59
CA MET A 175 14.21 -4.75 -11.88
C MET A 175 13.78 -5.67 -13.02
N CYS A 176 14.02 -6.99 -12.89
CA CYS A 176 13.63 -7.97 -13.89
C CYS A 176 12.11 -7.94 -14.14
N MET A 177 11.31 -7.81 -13.09
CA MET A 177 9.86 -7.76 -13.21
C MET A 177 9.38 -6.52 -13.99
N SER A 178 9.90 -5.35 -13.67
CA SER A 178 9.42 -4.09 -14.30
C SER A 178 10.02 -3.83 -15.69
N GLU A 179 11.26 -4.29 -15.94
CA GLU A 179 11.97 -3.95 -17.18
C GLU A 179 11.93 -5.06 -18.22
N VAL A 180 11.66 -6.30 -17.81
CA VAL A 180 11.69 -7.47 -18.71
C VAL A 180 10.36 -8.25 -18.66
N ASP A 181 9.99 -8.85 -17.52
CA ASP A 181 8.88 -9.81 -17.45
C ASP A 181 7.52 -9.16 -17.79
N LEU A 182 7.19 -8.04 -17.14
CA LEU A 182 5.90 -7.38 -17.37
C LEU A 182 5.76 -6.83 -18.80
N PRO A 183 6.74 -6.09 -19.36
CA PRO A 183 6.66 -5.62 -20.74
C PRO A 183 6.53 -6.75 -21.76
N GLU A 184 7.38 -7.81 -21.67
CA GLU A 184 7.34 -8.94 -22.60
C GLU A 184 5.99 -9.71 -22.53
N ARG A 185 5.41 -9.84 -21.35
CA ARG A 185 4.14 -10.55 -21.18
C ARG A 185 2.96 -9.73 -21.65
N LEU A 186 2.96 -8.42 -21.39
CA LEU A 186 1.93 -7.49 -21.90
C LEU A 186 1.94 -7.48 -23.43
N GLU A 187 3.11 -7.36 -24.06
CA GLU A 187 3.25 -7.44 -25.51
C GLU A 187 2.76 -8.78 -26.06
N ARG A 188 3.15 -9.90 -25.41
CA ARG A 188 2.73 -11.26 -25.80
C ARG A 188 1.22 -11.44 -25.77
N TYR A 189 0.53 -10.81 -24.82
CA TYR A 189 -0.94 -10.85 -24.71
C TYR A 189 -1.63 -9.72 -25.47
N GLY A 190 -0.84 -8.93 -26.24
CA GLY A 190 -1.36 -7.87 -27.12
C GLY A 190 -1.88 -6.63 -26.39
N GLY A 191 -1.41 -6.37 -25.16
CA GLY A 191 -1.83 -5.19 -24.40
C GLY A 191 -1.17 -3.91 -24.88
N ASP A 192 -1.92 -2.81 -24.95
CA ASP A 192 -1.39 -1.46 -25.25
C ASP A 192 -1.07 -0.72 -23.94
N VAL A 193 0.03 -1.12 -23.31
CA VAL A 193 0.53 -0.56 -22.05
C VAL A 193 1.99 -0.17 -22.18
N ALA A 194 2.29 1.11 -22.00
CA ALA A 194 3.65 1.58 -21.84
C ALA A 194 4.02 1.57 -20.36
N LEU A 195 4.99 0.71 -19.98
CA LEU A 195 5.45 0.57 -18.61
C LEU A 195 6.74 1.39 -18.42
N GLU A 196 6.75 2.28 -17.44
CA GLU A 196 7.89 3.11 -17.07
C GLU A 196 8.21 2.98 -15.59
N ARG A 197 9.43 2.55 -15.25
CA ARG A 197 9.89 2.52 -13.86
C ARG A 197 10.26 3.93 -13.39
N VAL A 198 9.57 4.43 -12.37
CA VAL A 198 9.76 5.79 -11.83
C VAL A 198 10.39 5.83 -10.44
N ALA A 199 10.36 4.70 -9.71
CA ALA A 199 11.01 4.51 -8.40
C ALA A 199 11.11 3.00 -8.05
N LEU A 200 12.10 2.52 -7.27
CA LEU A 200 13.36 3.18 -6.98
C LEU A 200 14.31 3.01 -8.17
N LEU A 201 15.06 4.05 -8.48
CA LEU A 201 16.06 4.05 -9.55
C LEU A 201 17.47 4.00 -8.95
N ALA A 202 18.48 3.69 -9.76
CA ALA A 202 19.89 3.76 -9.35
C ALA A 202 20.28 5.15 -8.82
N SER A 203 19.69 6.21 -9.36
CA SER A 203 19.90 7.59 -8.94
C SER A 203 19.33 7.91 -7.55
N ASP A 204 18.39 7.09 -7.06
CA ASP A 204 17.70 7.30 -5.78
C ASP A 204 18.44 6.60 -4.62
N THR A 205 19.45 5.79 -4.96
CA THR A 205 20.29 5.08 -3.98
C THR A 205 21.55 5.89 -3.69
N PRO A 206 21.95 6.04 -2.41
CA PRO A 206 23.14 6.80 -2.01
C PRO A 206 24.44 6.17 -2.50
#